data_7f6b9c27f579d664a1ccc46c21f5e209
#
_entry.id   7f6b9c27f579d664a1ccc46c21f5e209
#
_cell.length_a   1.000
_cell.length_b   1.000
_cell.length_c   1.000
_cell.angle_alpha   90.00
_cell.angle_beta   90.00
_cell.angle_gamma   90.00
#
_symmetry.space_group_name_H-M   'P 1'
#
loop_
_entity.id
_entity.type
_entity.pdbx_description
1 polymer ?
#
loop_
_entity_poly.entity_id
_entity_poly.type
_entity_poly.pdbx_seq_one_letter_code
_entity_poly.pdbx_strand_id
1 'polypeptide(L)'
;MTDHSAAKMKLREAQQLHSGGNIDEALATAREATALDPELPEAWMYLGTTLVTRKLRFQEGLQMLERAAELAPDDPGVQYSLGWCYEFVAYRLTKQATKPYRDPDDLFELAMDCLKRCIQLDPEQGLKEDAEDLLASIEARY
;
A
#
# COMPACT_ATOMS: atom_id res chain seq x y z
N MET A 1 -10.81 11.72 21.09
CA MET A 1 -11.80 11.98 20.03
C MET A 1 -11.11 12.05 18.68
N THR A 2 -11.61 11.29 17.70
CA THR A 2 -11.05 11.35 16.35
C THR A 2 -11.54 12.61 15.63
N ASP A 3 -10.67 13.19 14.80
CA ASP A 3 -11.01 14.34 13.97
C ASP A 3 -10.83 13.95 12.51
N HIS A 4 -11.88 13.37 11.94
CA HIS A 4 -11.91 12.86 10.58
C HIS A 4 -11.67 13.96 9.54
N SER A 5 -12.30 15.13 9.72
CA SER A 5 -12.14 16.25 8.77
C SER A 5 -10.72 16.80 8.78
N ALA A 6 -10.14 17.00 9.97
CA ALA A 6 -8.76 17.48 10.09
C ALA A 6 -7.77 16.46 9.53
N ALA A 7 -8.03 15.16 9.76
CA ALA A 7 -7.20 14.09 9.20
C ALA A 7 -7.21 14.11 7.67
N LYS A 8 -8.37 14.26 7.05
CA LYS A 8 -8.47 14.36 5.58
C LYS A 8 -7.75 15.59 5.03
N MET A 9 -7.83 16.72 5.72
CA MET A 9 -7.10 17.92 5.32
C MET A 9 -5.58 17.69 5.38
N LYS A 10 -5.09 17.05 6.44
CA LYS A 10 -3.69 16.70 6.56
C LYS A 10 -3.25 15.74 5.45
N LEU A 11 -4.09 14.79 5.10
CA LEU A 11 -3.77 13.87 4.01
C LEU A 11 -3.65 14.60 2.66
N ARG A 12 -4.54 15.55 2.38
CA ARG A 12 -4.44 16.37 1.17
C ARG A 12 -3.16 17.19 1.16
N GLU A 13 -2.82 17.78 2.29
CA GLU A 13 -1.57 18.54 2.45
C GLU A 13 -0.37 17.64 2.18
N ALA A 14 -0.37 16.41 2.71
CA ALA A 14 0.68 15.44 2.46
C ALA A 14 0.79 15.11 0.96
N GLN A 15 -0.33 14.91 0.29
CA GLN A 15 -0.34 14.60 -1.15
C GLN A 15 0.20 15.77 -1.98
N GLN A 16 -0.10 17.01 -1.60
CA GLN A 16 0.45 18.19 -2.25
C GLN A 16 1.96 18.30 -2.04
N LEU A 17 2.43 18.04 -0.82
CA LEU A 17 3.87 18.01 -0.54
C LEU A 17 4.58 16.93 -1.35
N HIS A 18 3.96 15.77 -1.48
CA HIS A 18 4.47 14.66 -2.30
C HIS A 18 4.61 15.09 -3.77
N SER A 19 3.59 15.72 -4.32
CA SER A 19 3.59 16.20 -5.70
C SER A 19 4.69 17.23 -5.94
N GLY A 20 5.04 18.02 -4.91
CA GLY A 20 6.13 18.99 -4.96
C GLY A 20 7.50 18.39 -4.70
N GLY A 21 7.60 17.09 -4.48
CA GLY A 21 8.87 16.41 -4.22
C GLY A 21 9.31 16.42 -2.76
N ASN A 22 8.51 16.98 -1.85
CA ASN A 22 8.84 17.09 -0.42
C ASN A 22 8.37 15.83 0.33
N ILE A 23 9.02 14.70 0.04
CA ILE A 23 8.57 13.39 0.52
C ILE A 23 8.66 13.26 2.05
N ASP A 24 9.74 13.73 2.67
CA ASP A 24 9.90 13.63 4.12
C ASP A 24 8.84 14.45 4.87
N GLU A 25 8.55 15.66 4.40
CA GLU A 25 7.49 16.48 4.96
C GLU A 25 6.12 15.85 4.72
N ALA A 26 5.91 15.27 3.54
CA ALA A 26 4.67 14.58 3.20
C ALA A 26 4.41 13.40 4.16
N LEU A 27 5.45 12.60 4.44
CA LEU A 27 5.34 11.50 5.39
C LEU A 27 5.02 12.00 6.80
N ALA A 28 5.70 13.06 7.27
CA ALA A 28 5.45 13.63 8.59
C ALA A 28 4.00 14.13 8.70
N THR A 29 3.50 14.79 7.66
CA THR A 29 2.13 15.31 7.62
C THR A 29 1.09 14.17 7.58
N ALA A 30 1.37 13.11 6.83
CA ALA A 30 0.50 11.93 6.80
C ALA A 30 0.47 11.21 8.16
N ARG A 31 1.58 11.19 8.89
CA ARG A 31 1.61 10.65 10.26
C ARG A 31 0.71 11.46 11.20
N GLU A 32 0.67 12.78 11.03
CA GLU A 32 -0.28 13.63 11.76
C GLU A 32 -1.73 13.23 11.44
N ALA A 33 -2.02 12.90 10.18
CA ALA A 33 -3.35 12.45 9.79
C ALA A 33 -3.73 11.15 10.52
N THR A 34 -2.83 10.18 10.64
CA THR A 34 -3.10 8.94 11.37
C THR A 34 -3.26 9.15 12.87
N ALA A 35 -2.63 10.19 13.43
CA ALA A 35 -2.81 10.54 14.84
C ALA A 35 -4.17 11.19 15.07
N LEU A 36 -4.64 12.02 14.13
CA LEU A 36 -5.94 12.67 14.22
C LEU A 36 -7.10 11.69 14.03
N ASP A 37 -6.97 10.76 13.09
CA ASP A 37 -7.95 9.72 12.84
C ASP A 37 -7.26 8.40 12.49
N PRO A 38 -7.03 7.55 13.50
CA PRO A 38 -6.38 6.24 13.27
C PRO A 38 -7.21 5.27 12.42
N GLU A 39 -8.47 5.57 12.15
CA GLU A 39 -9.37 4.73 11.38
C GLU A 39 -9.59 5.22 9.95
N LEU A 40 -8.71 6.10 9.45
CA LEU A 40 -8.76 6.60 8.07
C LEU A 40 -7.84 5.74 7.18
N PRO A 41 -8.39 4.78 6.41
CA PRO A 41 -7.56 3.83 5.64
C PRO A 41 -6.64 4.51 4.63
N GLU A 42 -7.11 5.60 4.01
CA GLU A 42 -6.36 6.31 2.98
C GLU A 42 -5.04 6.88 3.51
N ALA A 43 -5.01 7.30 4.78
CA ALA A 43 -3.79 7.81 5.40
C ALA A 43 -2.75 6.69 5.60
N TRP A 44 -3.20 5.53 6.09
CA TRP A 44 -2.34 4.36 6.24
C TRP A 44 -1.83 3.86 4.88
N MET A 45 -2.71 3.84 3.88
CA MET A 45 -2.35 3.43 2.51
C MET A 45 -1.29 4.37 1.91
N TYR A 46 -1.47 5.68 2.06
CA TYR A 46 -0.50 6.66 1.59
C TYR A 46 0.87 6.45 2.26
N LEU A 47 0.89 6.34 3.60
CA LEU A 47 2.12 6.11 4.36
C LEU A 47 2.82 4.84 3.89
N GLY A 48 2.08 3.74 3.81
CA GLY A 48 2.64 2.44 3.45
C GLY A 48 3.22 2.43 2.05
N THR A 49 2.47 2.90 1.07
CA THR A 49 2.91 2.95 -0.33
C THR A 49 4.17 3.81 -0.47
N THR A 50 4.20 4.97 0.18
CA THR A 50 5.34 5.89 0.10
C THR A 50 6.57 5.33 0.79
N LEU A 51 6.41 4.72 1.96
CA LEU A 51 7.52 4.07 2.67
C LEU A 51 8.13 2.95 1.85
N VAL A 52 7.31 2.13 1.20
CA VAL A 52 7.78 1.02 0.34
C VAL A 52 8.50 1.57 -0.89
N THR A 53 7.87 2.47 -1.63
CA THR A 53 8.34 2.86 -2.97
C THR A 53 9.39 3.95 -2.96
N ARG A 54 9.31 4.89 -2.02
CA ARG A 54 10.20 6.05 -1.98
C ARG A 54 11.33 5.91 -0.96
N LYS A 55 11.09 5.21 0.14
CA LYS A 55 12.07 5.06 1.22
C LYS A 55 12.66 3.66 1.29
N LEU A 56 12.09 2.70 0.58
CA LEU A 56 12.49 1.29 0.60
C LEU A 56 12.45 0.70 2.02
N ARG A 57 11.57 1.22 2.86
CA ARG A 57 11.31 0.71 4.21
C ARG A 57 10.18 -0.29 4.14
N PHE A 58 10.52 -1.50 3.70
CA PHE A 58 9.53 -2.53 3.32
C PHE A 58 8.70 -3.00 4.51
N GLN A 59 9.35 -3.33 5.61
CA GLN A 59 8.65 -3.86 6.79
C GLN A 59 7.66 -2.84 7.33
N GLU A 60 8.11 -1.63 7.56
CA GLU A 60 7.27 -0.55 8.08
C GLU A 60 6.13 -0.23 7.11
N GLY A 61 6.46 -0.11 5.82
CA GLY A 61 5.46 0.24 4.79
C GLY A 61 4.38 -0.83 4.65
N LEU A 62 4.77 -2.10 4.64
CA LEU A 62 3.78 -3.19 4.56
C LEU A 62 2.89 -3.23 5.80
N GLN A 63 3.42 -2.94 6.99
CA GLN A 63 2.60 -2.86 8.20
C GLN A 63 1.51 -1.78 8.09
N MET A 64 1.85 -0.62 7.51
CA MET A 64 0.89 0.46 7.29
C MET A 64 -0.20 0.05 6.30
N LEU A 65 0.20 -0.60 5.20
CA LEU A 65 -0.75 -1.09 4.20
C LEU A 65 -1.64 -2.20 4.75
N GLU A 66 -1.08 -3.10 5.54
CA GLU A 66 -1.84 -4.15 6.19
C GLU A 66 -2.87 -3.55 7.16
N ARG A 67 -2.51 -2.45 7.84
CA ARG A 67 -3.45 -1.72 8.69
C ARG A 67 -4.59 -1.13 7.86
N ALA A 68 -4.30 -0.54 6.70
CA ALA A 68 -5.33 -0.01 5.80
C ALA A 68 -6.31 -1.13 5.38
N ALA A 69 -5.79 -2.31 5.07
CA ALA A 69 -6.61 -3.45 4.67
C ALA A 69 -7.46 -3.98 5.82
N GLU A 70 -6.98 -3.94 7.06
CA GLU A 70 -7.79 -4.29 8.22
C GLU A 70 -8.97 -3.34 8.40
N LEU A 71 -8.75 -2.05 8.13
CA LEU A 71 -9.78 -1.01 8.26
C LEU A 71 -10.78 -1.04 7.11
N ALA A 72 -10.35 -1.40 5.91
CA ALA A 72 -11.18 -1.39 4.70
C ALA A 72 -10.93 -2.65 3.86
N PRO A 73 -11.29 -3.85 4.37
CA PRO A 73 -10.99 -5.11 3.66
C PRO A 73 -11.75 -5.26 2.34
N ASP A 74 -12.85 -4.54 2.18
CA ASP A 74 -13.69 -4.62 0.99
C ASP A 74 -13.47 -3.45 0.02
N ASP A 75 -12.42 -2.66 0.22
CA ASP A 75 -12.05 -1.59 -0.70
C ASP A 75 -11.10 -2.15 -1.77
N PRO A 76 -11.53 -2.22 -3.04
CA PRO A 76 -10.69 -2.78 -4.10
C PRO A 76 -9.38 -2.01 -4.30
N GLY A 77 -9.38 -0.69 -4.11
CA GLY A 77 -8.17 0.12 -4.22
C GLY A 77 -7.14 -0.21 -3.16
N VAL A 78 -7.59 -0.48 -1.94
CA VAL A 78 -6.70 -0.91 -0.83
C VAL A 78 -6.11 -2.28 -1.14
N GLN A 79 -6.93 -3.22 -1.61
CA GLN A 79 -6.46 -4.56 -1.97
C GLN A 79 -5.45 -4.51 -3.11
N TYR A 80 -5.71 -3.69 -4.13
CA TYR A 80 -4.76 -3.51 -5.24
C TYR A 80 -3.42 -2.94 -4.74
N SER A 81 -3.47 -1.89 -3.95
CA SER A 81 -2.25 -1.23 -3.45
C SER A 81 -1.42 -2.16 -2.58
N LEU A 82 -2.08 -2.92 -1.70
CA LEU A 82 -1.40 -3.91 -0.87
C LEU A 82 -0.78 -5.02 -1.73
N GLY A 83 -1.53 -5.55 -2.70
CA GLY A 83 -1.04 -6.58 -3.61
C GLY A 83 0.15 -6.11 -4.43
N TRP A 84 0.07 -4.89 -4.97
CA TRP A 84 1.15 -4.28 -5.73
C TRP A 84 2.42 -4.13 -4.88
N CYS A 85 2.26 -3.68 -3.65
CA CYS A 85 3.40 -3.50 -2.75
C CYS A 85 3.99 -4.83 -2.27
N TYR A 86 3.17 -5.84 -2.02
CA TYR A 86 3.68 -7.18 -1.72
C TYR A 86 4.55 -7.70 -2.86
N GLU A 87 4.11 -7.56 -4.11
CA GLU A 87 4.88 -7.99 -5.28
C GLU A 87 6.19 -7.20 -5.40
N PHE A 88 6.10 -5.87 -5.25
CA PHE A 88 7.28 -5.01 -5.31
C PHE A 88 8.32 -5.42 -4.27
N VAL A 89 7.90 -5.60 -3.03
CA VAL A 89 8.80 -5.99 -1.93
C VAL A 89 9.35 -7.39 -2.17
N ALA A 90 8.50 -8.35 -2.56
CA ALA A 90 8.93 -9.72 -2.83
C ALA A 90 10.03 -9.76 -3.88
N TYR A 91 9.83 -9.03 -4.99
CA TYR A 91 10.83 -8.95 -6.06
C TYR A 91 12.16 -8.39 -5.53
N ARG A 92 12.09 -7.30 -4.75
CA ARG A 92 13.29 -6.67 -4.18
C ARG A 92 14.02 -7.60 -3.22
N LEU A 93 13.28 -8.35 -2.40
CA LEU A 93 13.87 -9.28 -1.44
C LEU A 93 14.57 -10.45 -2.13
N THR A 94 14.09 -10.88 -3.31
CA THR A 94 14.78 -11.94 -4.08
C THR A 94 16.13 -11.46 -4.63
N LYS A 95 16.34 -10.16 -4.76
CA LYS A 95 17.56 -9.58 -5.32
C LYS A 95 18.61 -9.19 -4.28
N GLN A 96 18.25 -9.18 -3.00
CA GLN A 96 19.20 -8.76 -1.97
C GLN A 96 20.15 -9.92 -1.58
N ALA A 97 21.37 -9.57 -1.18
CA ALA A 97 22.41 -10.55 -0.84
C ALA A 97 22.22 -11.17 0.54
N THR A 98 21.54 -10.49 1.44
CA THR A 98 21.33 -10.95 2.81
C THR A 98 20.00 -11.69 2.93
N LYS A 99 19.85 -12.48 4.01
CA LYS A 99 18.59 -13.17 4.27
C LYS A 99 17.44 -12.15 4.40
N PRO A 100 16.34 -12.34 3.66
CA PRO A 100 15.20 -11.41 3.75
C PRO A 100 14.51 -11.54 5.11
N TYR A 101 13.91 -10.44 5.57
CA TYR A 101 13.17 -10.41 6.83
C TYR A 101 11.86 -11.23 6.74
N ARG A 102 11.42 -11.52 5.53
CA ARG A 102 10.18 -12.23 5.24
C ARG A 102 10.40 -13.05 3.95
N ASP A 103 9.77 -14.23 3.87
CA ASP A 103 9.95 -15.11 2.71
C ASP A 103 9.31 -14.47 1.47
N PRO A 104 10.09 -14.21 0.38
CA PRO A 104 9.54 -13.64 -0.84
C PRO A 104 8.41 -14.47 -1.46
N ASP A 105 8.48 -15.79 -1.38
CA ASP A 105 7.43 -16.66 -1.93
C ASP A 105 6.09 -16.44 -1.21
N ASP A 106 6.12 -16.30 0.12
CA ASP A 106 4.92 -15.98 0.89
C ASP A 106 4.34 -14.63 0.47
N LEU A 107 5.20 -13.64 0.22
CA LEU A 107 4.76 -12.32 -0.21
C LEU A 107 4.14 -12.35 -1.60
N PHE A 108 4.68 -13.16 -2.52
CA PHE A 108 4.07 -13.34 -3.84
C PHE A 108 2.68 -13.99 -3.75
N GLU A 109 2.52 -14.98 -2.87
CA GLU A 109 1.21 -15.59 -2.64
C GLU A 109 0.22 -14.57 -2.07
N LEU A 110 0.63 -13.77 -1.10
CA LEU A 110 -0.20 -12.70 -0.55
C LEU A 110 -0.55 -11.66 -1.61
N ALA A 111 0.39 -11.32 -2.50
CA ALA A 111 0.12 -10.41 -3.60
C ALA A 111 -0.98 -10.96 -4.51
N MET A 112 -0.88 -12.22 -4.87
CA MET A 112 -1.90 -12.86 -5.72
C MET A 112 -3.27 -12.88 -5.03
N ASP A 113 -3.31 -13.20 -3.74
CA ASP A 113 -4.55 -13.21 -2.97
C ASP A 113 -5.22 -11.83 -2.94
N CYS A 114 -4.44 -10.78 -2.71
CA CYS A 114 -4.93 -9.41 -2.71
C CYS A 114 -5.49 -9.01 -4.08
N LEU A 115 -4.80 -9.36 -5.16
CA LEU A 115 -5.24 -9.02 -6.51
C LEU A 115 -6.51 -9.77 -6.89
N LYS A 116 -6.61 -11.05 -6.52
CA LYS A 116 -7.84 -11.83 -6.71
C LYS A 116 -9.01 -11.22 -5.92
N ARG A 117 -8.74 -10.78 -4.69
CA ARG A 117 -9.76 -10.12 -3.86
C ARG A 117 -10.21 -8.81 -4.50
N CYS A 118 -9.26 -8.02 -5.01
CA CYS A 118 -9.56 -6.78 -5.73
C CYS A 118 -10.55 -7.05 -6.87
N ILE A 119 -10.26 -8.06 -7.70
CA ILE A 119 -11.09 -8.41 -8.84
C ILE A 119 -12.49 -8.87 -8.38
N GLN A 120 -12.56 -9.68 -7.32
CA GLN A 120 -13.82 -10.18 -6.76
C GLN A 120 -14.71 -9.05 -6.23
N LEU A 121 -14.13 -7.95 -5.79
CA LEU A 121 -14.87 -6.80 -5.27
C LEU A 121 -15.52 -5.96 -6.36
N ASP A 122 -15.37 -6.37 -7.62
CA ASP A 122 -15.98 -5.73 -8.79
C ASP A 122 -15.63 -4.24 -8.87
N PRO A 123 -14.33 -3.89 -8.95
CA PRO A 123 -13.91 -2.50 -9.03
C PRO A 123 -14.24 -1.88 -10.38
N GLU A 124 -13.99 -0.57 -10.52
CA GLU A 124 -14.11 0.07 -11.82
C GLU A 124 -13.19 -0.61 -12.85
N GLN A 125 -13.52 -0.47 -14.13
CA GLN A 125 -12.89 -1.23 -15.21
C GLN A 125 -11.37 -1.06 -15.28
N GLY A 126 -10.86 0.16 -15.13
CA GLY A 126 -9.43 0.44 -15.19
C GLY A 126 -8.65 -0.28 -14.08
N LEU A 127 -9.17 -0.23 -12.86
CA LEU A 127 -8.54 -0.91 -11.73
C LEU A 127 -8.60 -2.43 -11.89
N LYS A 128 -9.73 -2.95 -12.40
CA LYS A 128 -9.89 -4.37 -12.66
C LYS A 128 -8.85 -4.87 -13.68
N GLU A 129 -8.67 -4.14 -14.77
CA GLU A 129 -7.68 -4.48 -15.79
C GLU A 129 -6.26 -4.44 -15.21
N ASP A 130 -5.92 -3.43 -14.42
CA ASP A 130 -4.61 -3.33 -13.79
C ASP A 130 -4.36 -4.52 -12.86
N ALA A 131 -5.37 -4.90 -12.06
CA ALA A 131 -5.26 -6.05 -11.16
C ALA A 131 -5.09 -7.36 -11.93
N GLU A 132 -5.88 -7.56 -13.00
CA GLU A 132 -5.78 -8.75 -13.85
C GLU A 132 -4.42 -8.85 -14.54
N ASP A 133 -3.91 -7.74 -15.05
CA ASP A 133 -2.60 -7.70 -15.73
C ASP A 133 -1.46 -8.02 -14.76
N LEU A 134 -1.49 -7.43 -13.57
CA LEU A 134 -0.46 -7.69 -12.58
C LEU A 134 -0.52 -9.14 -12.08
N LEU A 135 -1.72 -9.65 -11.83
CA LEU A 135 -1.90 -11.05 -11.42
C LEU A 135 -1.35 -12.01 -12.47
N ALA A 136 -1.69 -11.80 -13.75
CA ALA A 136 -1.19 -12.61 -14.85
C ALA A 136 0.35 -12.54 -14.93
N SER A 137 0.93 -11.36 -14.73
CA SER A 137 2.38 -11.17 -14.73
C SER A 137 3.05 -11.98 -13.61
N ILE A 138 2.47 -12.00 -12.42
CA ILE A 138 3.01 -12.78 -11.29
C ILE A 138 2.87 -14.27 -11.57
N GLU A 139 1.71 -14.72 -12.01
CA GLU A 139 1.46 -16.14 -12.31
C GLU A 139 2.39 -16.67 -13.40
N ALA A 140 2.72 -15.85 -14.41
CA ALA A 140 3.62 -16.24 -15.49
C ALA A 140 5.06 -16.45 -15.01
N ARG A 141 5.46 -15.89 -13.89
CA ARG A 141 6.80 -16.03 -13.32
C ARG A 141 6.94 -17.20 -12.34
N TYR A 142 5.82 -17.81 -12.00
CA TYR A 142 5.76 -18.94 -11.06
C TYR A 142 5.33 -20.26 -11.72
#